data_00ba0f935358f8223acd557c4630af7b
#
_entry.id   00ba0f935358f8223acd557c4630af7b
#
_cell.length_a   1.000
_cell.length_b   1.000
_cell.length_c   1.000
_cell.angle_alpha   90.00
_cell.angle_beta   90.00
_cell.angle_gamma   90.00
#
_symmetry.space_group_name_H-M   'P 1'
#
loop_
_entity.id
_entity.type
_entity.pdbx_description
1 polymer ?
#
loop_
_entity_poly.entity_id
_entity_poly.type
_entity_poly.pdbx_seq_one_letter_code
_entity_poly.pdbx_strand_id
1 'polypeptide(L)'
;MRLHLLVLDGVFDLGLAALTDTLSTAGELAGSLAQAPAPIEVTLVGVRRRVRTAQGLTVPVVPVHAVRNPDVVLVPALGAKMPDTLAARLACADVADAVVALQQWFGAGAAVGAACTGTFLLAESALLDGQRATTSWWLAPMFRQRYPRVLLDDSR
;
A
#
# COMPACT_ATOMS: atom_id res chain seq x y z
N MET A 1 13.40 2.16 -12.38
CA MET A 1 12.03 1.77 -12.01
C MET A 1 11.54 2.67 -10.89
N ARG A 2 10.41 3.35 -11.07
CA ARG A 2 9.81 4.23 -10.04
C ARG A 2 8.83 3.44 -9.21
N LEU A 3 9.07 3.36 -7.92
CA LEU A 3 8.22 2.66 -6.97
C LEU A 3 7.66 3.65 -5.95
N HIS A 4 6.33 3.74 -5.89
CA HIS A 4 5.67 4.56 -4.89
C HIS A 4 5.15 3.69 -3.74
N LEU A 5 5.49 4.07 -2.50
CA LEU A 5 4.82 3.57 -1.31
C LEU A 5 3.68 4.55 -0.98
N LEU A 6 2.43 4.13 -1.19
CA LEU A 6 1.25 4.95 -0.89
C LEU A 6 0.94 4.85 0.61
N VAL A 7 1.29 5.90 1.33
CA VAL A 7 1.22 5.95 2.80
C VAL A 7 0.02 6.78 3.23
N LEU A 8 -0.80 6.21 4.11
CA LEU A 8 -1.99 6.85 4.68
C LEU A 8 -1.83 7.03 6.19
N ASP A 9 -2.61 7.96 6.76
CA ASP A 9 -2.68 8.12 8.21
C ASP A 9 -2.99 6.79 8.90
N GLY A 10 -2.35 6.54 10.05
CA GLY A 10 -2.46 5.27 10.75
C GLY A 10 -1.74 4.11 10.07
N VAL A 11 -0.79 4.36 9.16
CA VAL A 11 0.06 3.29 8.61
C VAL A 11 0.75 2.50 9.72
N PHE A 12 0.88 1.19 9.55
CA PHE A 12 1.57 0.32 10.50
C PHE A 12 3.07 0.56 10.45
N ASP A 13 3.65 0.99 11.57
CA ASP A 13 5.04 1.46 11.67
C ASP A 13 6.05 0.41 11.20
N LEU A 14 5.97 -0.81 11.76
CA LEU A 14 6.88 -1.90 11.38
C LEU A 14 6.73 -2.28 9.91
N GLY A 15 5.50 -2.30 9.38
CA GLY A 15 5.24 -2.63 7.98
C GLY A 15 5.83 -1.59 7.03
N LEU A 16 5.72 -0.31 7.37
CA LEU A 16 6.34 0.76 6.59
C LEU A 16 7.87 0.68 6.66
N ALA A 17 8.43 0.53 7.86
CA ALA A 17 9.88 0.42 8.06
C ALA A 17 10.45 -0.79 7.29
N ALA A 18 9.81 -1.96 7.41
CA ALA A 18 10.26 -3.17 6.72
C ALA A 18 10.30 -2.99 5.19
N LEU A 19 9.29 -2.34 4.60
CA LEU A 19 9.28 -2.06 3.16
C LEU A 19 10.37 -1.06 2.78
N THR A 20 10.52 0.04 3.50
CA THR A 20 11.53 1.06 3.20
C THR A 20 12.94 0.51 3.34
N ASP A 21 13.24 -0.20 4.42
CA ASP A 21 14.57 -0.75 4.68
C ASP A 21 14.92 -1.85 3.67
N THR A 22 13.96 -2.74 3.35
CA THR A 22 14.20 -3.79 2.35
C THR A 22 14.50 -3.20 0.97
N LEU A 23 13.74 -2.20 0.54
CA LEU A 23 13.92 -1.57 -0.77
C LEU A 23 15.22 -0.75 -0.82
N SER A 24 15.58 -0.05 0.27
CA SER A 24 16.86 0.66 0.39
C SER A 24 18.03 -0.30 0.31
N THR A 25 17.99 -1.36 1.11
CA THR A 25 19.05 -2.40 1.13
C THR A 25 19.18 -3.08 -0.24
N ALA A 26 18.06 -3.39 -0.91
CA ALA A 26 18.09 -3.96 -2.24
C ALA A 26 18.78 -3.02 -3.25
N GLY A 27 18.51 -1.71 -3.15
CA GLY A 27 19.16 -0.69 -3.98
C GLY A 27 20.66 -0.60 -3.74
N GLU A 28 21.09 -0.63 -2.48
CA GLU A 28 22.52 -0.59 -2.10
C GLU A 28 23.26 -1.84 -2.60
N LEU A 29 22.68 -3.03 -2.39
CA LEU A 29 23.27 -4.30 -2.83
C LEU A 29 23.32 -4.41 -4.36
N ALA A 30 22.32 -3.91 -5.05
CA ALA A 30 22.29 -3.91 -6.52
C ALA A 30 23.50 -3.20 -7.12
N GLY A 31 23.98 -2.12 -6.49
CA GLY A 31 25.16 -1.38 -6.93
C GLY A 31 26.46 -2.17 -6.82
N SER A 32 26.51 -3.26 -6.05
CA SER A 32 27.68 -4.12 -5.89
C SER A 32 27.73 -5.30 -6.89
N LEU A 33 26.68 -5.49 -7.68
CA LEU A 33 26.59 -6.60 -8.64
C LEU A 33 27.35 -6.28 -9.94
N ALA A 34 28.00 -7.26 -10.53
CA ALA A 34 28.71 -7.13 -11.81
C ALA A 34 27.78 -6.72 -12.97
N GLN A 35 26.50 -7.08 -12.88
CA GLN A 35 25.41 -6.65 -13.76
C GLN A 35 24.31 -6.04 -12.88
N ALA A 36 24.49 -4.77 -12.53
CA ALA A 36 23.52 -4.07 -11.70
C ALA A 36 22.17 -3.92 -12.44
N PRO A 37 21.04 -4.32 -11.81
CA PRO A 37 19.72 -4.02 -12.36
C PRO A 37 19.48 -2.50 -12.39
N ALA A 38 18.48 -2.07 -13.17
CA ALA A 38 18.09 -0.67 -13.18
C ALA A 38 17.72 -0.20 -11.76
N PRO A 39 18.16 1.00 -11.33
CA PRO A 39 17.92 1.50 -9.99
C PRO A 39 16.42 1.61 -9.69
N ILE A 40 16.06 1.34 -8.44
CA ILE A 40 14.71 1.52 -7.92
C ILE A 40 14.66 2.87 -7.21
N GLU A 41 13.85 3.78 -7.74
CA GLU A 41 13.57 5.07 -7.12
C GLU A 41 12.34 4.93 -6.24
N VAL A 42 12.55 4.83 -4.93
CA VAL A 42 11.46 4.70 -3.95
C VAL A 42 11.01 6.08 -3.50
N THR A 43 9.70 6.34 -3.58
CA THR A 43 9.09 7.58 -3.09
C THR A 43 7.94 7.25 -2.15
N LEU A 44 7.97 7.81 -0.94
CA LEU A 44 6.83 7.81 -0.04
C LEU A 44 5.83 8.86 -0.52
N VAL A 45 4.66 8.44 -0.93
CA VAL A 45 3.60 9.33 -1.44
C VAL A 45 2.38 9.29 -0.55
N GLY A 46 1.70 10.42 -0.42
CA GLY A 46 0.50 10.53 0.39
C GLY A 46 -0.55 11.44 -0.24
N VAL A 47 -1.82 11.17 0.03
CA VAL A 47 -2.94 12.04 -0.36
C VAL A 47 -3.08 13.25 0.56
N ARG A 48 -2.35 13.26 1.67
CA ARG A 48 -2.20 14.39 2.60
C ARG A 48 -0.73 14.81 2.63
N ARG A 49 -0.48 16.07 3.01
CA ARG A 49 0.90 16.61 3.07
C ARG A 49 1.74 16.02 4.20
N ARG A 50 1.11 15.46 5.20
CA ARG A 50 1.73 14.80 6.35
C ARG A 50 0.94 13.57 6.68
N VAL A 51 1.62 12.51 7.03
CA VAL A 51 1.04 11.25 7.47
C VAL A 51 1.56 10.97 8.88
N ARG A 52 0.69 10.54 9.77
CA ARG A 52 1.08 10.02 11.09
C ARG A 52 0.91 8.52 11.09
N THR A 53 1.90 7.83 11.64
CA THR A 53 1.83 6.38 11.79
C THR A 53 0.85 5.98 12.91
N ALA A 54 0.59 4.70 13.06
CA ALA A 54 -0.24 4.16 14.14
C ALA A 54 0.32 4.47 15.54
N GLN A 55 1.66 4.61 15.66
CA GLN A 55 2.32 4.99 16.91
C GLN A 55 2.53 6.51 17.03
N GLY A 56 2.02 7.31 16.11
CA GLY A 56 2.05 8.76 16.16
C GLY A 56 3.30 9.42 15.60
N LEU A 57 4.20 8.67 14.96
CA LEU A 57 5.35 9.23 14.27
C LEU A 57 4.89 10.00 13.04
N THR A 58 5.58 11.08 12.69
CA THR A 58 5.31 11.84 11.47
C THR A 58 6.18 11.34 10.33
N VAL A 59 5.54 10.97 9.23
CA VAL A 59 6.22 10.52 8.01
C VAL A 59 6.14 11.64 6.98
N PRO A 60 7.29 12.13 6.46
CA PRO A 60 7.30 13.04 5.34
C PRO A 60 6.89 12.28 4.06
N VAL A 61 5.96 12.84 3.32
CA VAL A 61 5.47 12.25 2.06
C VAL A 61 5.42 13.31 0.96
N VAL A 62 5.60 12.87 -0.28
CA VAL A 62 5.35 13.69 -1.45
C VAL A 62 3.86 13.59 -1.80
N PRO A 63 3.17 14.70 -2.05
CA PRO A 63 1.76 14.64 -2.45
C PRO A 63 1.56 13.88 -3.77
N VAL A 64 0.51 13.05 -3.86
CA VAL A 64 0.21 12.22 -5.04
C VAL A 64 0.13 13.02 -6.34
N HIS A 65 -0.31 14.28 -6.29
CA HIS A 65 -0.41 15.16 -7.46
C HIS A 65 0.92 15.78 -7.88
N ALA A 66 1.97 15.65 -7.07
CA ALA A 66 3.30 16.22 -7.32
C ALA A 66 4.30 15.19 -7.86
N VAL A 67 3.89 13.93 -7.98
CA VAL A 67 4.75 12.85 -8.47
C VAL A 67 4.40 12.44 -9.90
N ARG A 68 5.37 11.88 -10.61
CA ARG A 68 5.14 11.24 -11.92
C ARG A 68 4.44 9.90 -11.71
N ASN A 69 3.78 9.39 -12.77
CA ASN A 69 3.20 8.04 -12.71
C ASN A 69 4.29 7.02 -12.35
N PRO A 70 4.02 6.14 -11.37
CA PRO A 70 4.94 5.09 -10.97
C PRO A 70 4.91 3.93 -11.97
N ASP A 71 5.95 3.09 -11.94
CA ASP A 71 5.93 1.77 -12.57
C ASP A 71 5.28 0.74 -11.61
N VAL A 72 5.46 0.95 -10.30
CA VAL A 72 4.90 0.09 -9.24
C VAL A 72 4.38 0.95 -8.10
N VAL A 73 3.23 0.59 -7.55
CA VAL A 73 2.69 1.13 -6.30
C VAL A 73 2.55 0.02 -5.28
N LEU A 74 3.06 0.23 -4.08
CA LEU A 74 2.83 -0.65 -2.94
C LEU A 74 2.08 0.08 -1.84
N VAL A 75 1.07 -0.58 -1.28
CA VAL A 75 0.29 -0.08 -0.14
C VAL A 75 0.76 -0.80 1.12
N PRO A 76 1.44 -0.11 2.05
CA PRO A 76 1.80 -0.68 3.34
C PRO A 76 0.57 -1.06 4.17
N ALA A 77 0.78 -1.91 5.18
CA ALA A 77 -0.27 -2.26 6.12
C ALA A 77 -0.81 -1.03 6.87
N LEU A 78 -2.13 -0.99 7.07
CA LEU A 78 -2.77 -0.06 7.99
C LEU A 78 -2.59 -0.55 9.44
N GLY A 79 -2.43 0.37 10.39
CA GLY A 79 -2.25 0.04 11.81
C GLY A 79 -3.54 -0.40 12.52
N ALA A 80 -4.69 -0.27 11.89
CA ALA A 80 -5.96 -0.77 12.38
C ALA A 80 -5.99 -2.30 12.26
N LYS A 81 -6.03 -3.00 13.42
CA LYS A 81 -5.86 -4.45 13.49
C LYS A 81 -7.16 -5.22 13.78
N MET A 82 -8.20 -4.52 14.22
CA MET A 82 -9.49 -5.13 14.56
C MET A 82 -10.56 -4.70 13.55
N PRO A 83 -11.58 -5.54 13.28
CA PRO A 83 -12.61 -5.27 12.28
C PRO A 83 -13.23 -3.88 12.40
N ASP A 84 -13.66 -3.48 13.60
CA ASP A 84 -14.35 -2.20 13.81
C ASP A 84 -13.42 -1.00 13.56
N THR A 85 -12.18 -1.05 14.06
CA THR A 85 -11.20 0.01 13.85
C THR A 85 -10.77 0.10 12.39
N LEU A 86 -10.68 -1.04 11.70
CA LEU A 86 -10.37 -1.06 10.28
C LEU A 86 -11.54 -0.53 9.45
N ALA A 87 -12.79 -0.92 9.77
CA ALA A 87 -13.97 -0.39 9.10
C ALA A 87 -14.06 1.14 9.24
N ALA A 88 -13.85 1.66 10.44
CA ALA A 88 -13.80 3.10 10.69
C ALA A 88 -12.67 3.79 9.88
N ARG A 89 -11.50 3.16 9.81
CA ARG A 89 -10.36 3.69 9.04
C ARG A 89 -10.66 3.72 7.53
N LEU A 90 -11.27 2.68 6.99
CA LEU A 90 -11.64 2.61 5.58
C LEU A 90 -12.72 3.63 5.18
N ALA A 91 -13.50 4.15 6.13
CA ALA A 91 -14.49 5.18 5.89
C ALA A 91 -13.91 6.62 5.86
N CYS A 92 -12.62 6.79 6.11
CA CYS A 92 -12.00 8.12 6.14
C CYS A 92 -11.81 8.70 4.73
N ALA A 93 -11.90 10.02 4.61
CA ALA A 93 -11.82 10.73 3.32
C ALA A 93 -10.49 10.52 2.59
N ASP A 94 -9.37 10.38 3.30
CA ASP A 94 -8.07 10.11 2.70
C ASP A 94 -7.97 8.72 2.05
N VAL A 95 -8.78 7.76 2.51
CA VAL A 95 -8.93 6.44 1.85
C VAL A 95 -9.62 6.61 0.50
N ALA A 96 -10.71 7.38 0.44
CA ALA A 96 -11.39 7.66 -0.83
C ALA A 96 -10.45 8.34 -1.84
N ASP A 97 -9.66 9.33 -1.40
CA ASP A 97 -8.68 10.00 -2.24
C ASP A 97 -7.56 9.04 -2.71
N ALA A 98 -7.13 8.12 -1.84
CA ALA A 98 -6.14 7.11 -2.18
C ALA A 98 -6.65 6.07 -3.18
N VAL A 99 -7.92 5.69 -3.07
CA VAL A 99 -8.60 4.82 -4.04
C VAL A 99 -8.58 5.46 -5.44
N VAL A 100 -8.89 6.74 -5.54
CA VAL A 100 -8.84 7.47 -6.81
C VAL A 100 -7.42 7.47 -7.39
N ALA A 101 -6.41 7.74 -6.57
CA ALA A 101 -5.01 7.72 -7.01
C ALA A 101 -4.57 6.32 -7.50
N LEU A 102 -4.94 5.26 -6.77
CA LEU A 102 -4.65 3.88 -7.17
C LEU A 102 -5.29 3.51 -8.52
N GLN A 103 -6.56 3.87 -8.71
CA GLN A 103 -7.26 3.63 -9.98
C GLN A 103 -6.62 4.38 -11.14
N GLN A 104 -6.20 5.62 -10.94
CA GLN A 104 -5.52 6.43 -11.95
C GLN A 104 -4.16 5.82 -12.33
N TRP A 105 -3.34 5.43 -11.35
CA TRP A 105 -2.02 4.85 -11.62
C TRP A 105 -2.14 3.47 -12.26
N PHE A 106 -3.08 2.64 -11.80
CA PHE A 106 -3.35 1.35 -12.43
C PHE A 106 -3.82 1.52 -13.88
N GLY A 107 -4.74 2.45 -14.14
CA GLY A 107 -5.21 2.79 -15.48
C GLY A 107 -4.10 3.35 -16.38
N ALA A 108 -3.05 3.95 -15.80
CA ALA A 108 -1.86 4.41 -16.51
C ALA A 108 -0.79 3.31 -16.70
N GLY A 109 -1.07 2.06 -16.28
CA GLY A 109 -0.21 0.90 -16.50
C GLY A 109 0.71 0.55 -15.32
N ALA A 110 0.56 1.18 -14.15
CA ALA A 110 1.34 0.80 -12.97
C ALA A 110 0.92 -0.57 -12.43
N ALA A 111 1.90 -1.38 -12.02
CA ALA A 111 1.63 -2.55 -11.21
C ALA A 111 1.25 -2.11 -9.78
N VAL A 112 0.25 -2.77 -9.18
CA VAL A 112 -0.18 -2.45 -7.82
C VAL A 112 -0.06 -3.67 -6.91
N GLY A 113 0.35 -3.43 -5.68
CA GLY A 113 0.46 -4.46 -4.65
C GLY A 113 0.17 -3.89 -3.27
N ALA A 114 -0.08 -4.77 -2.32
CA ALA A 114 -0.31 -4.37 -0.93
C ALA A 114 0.23 -5.41 0.04
N ALA A 115 0.57 -4.96 1.24
CA ALA A 115 0.98 -5.82 2.33
C ALA A 115 -0.11 -5.88 3.42
N CYS A 116 -0.43 -7.09 3.89
CA CYS A 116 -1.29 -7.32 5.05
C CYS A 116 -2.64 -6.59 4.93
N THR A 117 -2.98 -5.71 5.90
CA THR A 117 -4.22 -4.91 5.88
C THR A 117 -4.27 -3.85 4.77
N GLY A 118 -3.16 -3.54 4.11
CA GLY A 118 -3.16 -2.71 2.90
C GLY A 118 -3.98 -3.31 1.75
N THR A 119 -4.18 -4.64 1.74
CA THR A 119 -5.03 -5.34 0.76
C THR A 119 -6.47 -4.82 0.76
N PHE A 120 -6.96 -4.36 1.91
CA PHE A 120 -8.28 -3.74 2.00
C PHE A 120 -8.39 -2.48 1.14
N LEU A 121 -7.33 -1.68 1.05
CA LEU A 121 -7.34 -0.49 0.20
C LEU A 121 -7.42 -0.85 -1.30
N LEU A 122 -6.71 -1.91 -1.73
CA LEU A 122 -6.84 -2.41 -3.09
C LEU A 122 -8.24 -2.97 -3.37
N ALA A 123 -8.85 -3.62 -2.38
CA ALA A 123 -10.22 -4.13 -2.51
C ALA A 123 -11.25 -2.97 -2.57
N GLU A 124 -11.08 -1.89 -1.78
CA GLU A 124 -11.90 -0.66 -1.88
C GLU A 124 -11.79 -0.02 -3.27
N SER A 125 -10.63 -0.11 -3.92
CA SER A 125 -10.44 0.42 -5.27
C SER A 125 -11.01 -0.47 -6.38
N ALA A 126 -11.61 -1.62 -6.03
CA ALA A 126 -12.09 -2.66 -6.94
C ALA A 126 -11.00 -3.29 -7.85
N LEU A 127 -9.73 -2.99 -7.65
CA LEU A 127 -8.63 -3.55 -8.42
C LEU A 127 -8.39 -5.05 -8.17
N LEU A 128 -8.99 -5.59 -7.10
CA LEU A 128 -8.93 -7.01 -6.77
C LEU A 128 -10.16 -7.81 -7.24
N ASP A 129 -11.14 -7.18 -7.85
CA ASP A 129 -12.34 -7.88 -8.33
C ASP A 129 -11.96 -8.99 -9.33
N GLY A 130 -12.37 -10.24 -9.03
CA GLY A 130 -12.02 -11.43 -9.82
C GLY A 130 -10.56 -11.88 -9.67
N GLN A 131 -9.75 -11.19 -8.87
CA GLN A 131 -8.35 -11.55 -8.63
C GLN A 131 -8.19 -12.37 -7.35
N ARG A 132 -7.13 -13.19 -7.31
CA ARG A 132 -6.71 -13.87 -6.08
C ARG A 132 -5.96 -12.91 -5.18
N ALA A 133 -6.31 -12.89 -3.90
CA ALA A 133 -5.65 -12.08 -2.89
C ALA A 133 -5.57 -12.81 -1.55
N THR A 134 -4.71 -12.33 -0.68
CA THR A 134 -4.65 -12.76 0.73
C THR A 134 -4.65 -11.53 1.63
N THR A 135 -4.99 -11.73 2.89
CA THR A 135 -4.91 -10.71 3.93
C THR A 135 -4.61 -11.36 5.28
N SER A 136 -4.59 -10.59 6.36
CA SER A 136 -4.45 -11.14 7.71
C SER A 136 -5.57 -12.12 8.04
N TRP A 137 -5.21 -13.35 8.44
CA TRP A 137 -6.17 -14.45 8.62
C TRP A 137 -7.36 -14.10 9.55
N TRP A 138 -7.12 -13.32 10.61
CA TRP A 138 -8.19 -12.91 11.56
C TRP A 138 -9.16 -11.87 10.98
N LEU A 139 -8.82 -11.23 9.87
CA LEU A 139 -9.66 -10.28 9.14
C LEU A 139 -10.32 -10.93 7.91
N ALA A 140 -9.99 -12.18 7.59
CA ALA A 140 -10.54 -12.88 6.43
C ALA A 140 -12.08 -12.94 6.42
N PRO A 141 -12.78 -13.17 7.54
CA PRO A 141 -14.25 -13.12 7.56
C PRO A 141 -14.82 -11.76 7.14
N MET A 142 -14.26 -10.67 7.69
CA MET A 142 -14.64 -9.30 7.32
C MET A 142 -14.36 -9.03 5.84
N PHE A 143 -13.19 -9.46 5.36
CA PHE A 143 -12.77 -9.24 3.97
C PHE A 143 -13.76 -9.94 3.00
N ARG A 144 -14.09 -11.21 3.21
CA ARG A 144 -15.06 -11.95 2.38
C ARG A 144 -16.44 -11.31 2.37
N GLN A 145 -16.91 -10.86 3.53
CA GLN A 145 -18.21 -10.21 3.63
C GLN A 145 -18.25 -8.88 2.87
N ARG A 146 -17.18 -8.10 2.95
CA ARG A 146 -17.12 -6.76 2.37
C ARG A 146 -16.80 -6.77 0.87
N TYR A 147 -15.96 -7.71 0.42
CA TYR A 147 -15.49 -7.80 -0.97
C TYR A 147 -15.74 -9.17 -1.58
N PRO A 148 -17.00 -9.55 -1.80
CA PRO A 148 -17.37 -10.89 -2.24
C PRO A 148 -16.89 -11.25 -3.66
N ARG A 149 -16.43 -10.24 -4.43
CA ARG A 149 -15.88 -10.46 -5.79
C ARG A 149 -14.39 -10.80 -5.79
N VAL A 150 -13.72 -10.67 -4.66
CA VAL A 150 -12.29 -11.02 -4.54
C VAL A 150 -12.15 -12.50 -4.19
N LEU A 151 -11.27 -13.21 -4.88
CA LEU A 151 -10.98 -14.62 -4.61
C LEU A 151 -9.96 -14.70 -3.46
N LEU A 152 -10.46 -14.59 -2.22
CA LEU A 152 -9.61 -14.60 -1.03
C LEU A 152 -9.06 -15.99 -0.73
N ASP A 153 -7.73 -16.11 -0.67
CA ASP A 153 -7.00 -17.26 -0.19
C ASP A 153 -6.41 -16.95 1.20
N ASP A 154 -6.94 -17.58 2.23
CA ASP A 154 -6.52 -17.44 3.64
C ASP A 154 -5.85 -18.71 4.19
N SER A 155 -5.46 -19.63 3.30
CA SER A 155 -4.80 -20.89 3.65
C SER A 155 -3.30 -20.72 3.95
N ARG A 156 -2.77 -19.48 3.90
CA ARG A 156 -1.34 -19.17 4.06
C ARG A 156 -1.11 -18.06 5.05
#